data_e0d2be2ee2b42591316aa3580d561991
#
_entry.id   e0d2be2ee2b42591316aa3580d561991
#
_cell.length_a   1.000
_cell.length_b   1.000
_cell.length_c   1.000
_cell.angle_alpha   90.00
_cell.angle_beta   90.00
_cell.angle_gamma   90.00
#
_symmetry.space_group_name_H-M   'P 1'
#
loop_
_entity.id
_entity.type
_entity.pdbx_description
1 polymer ?
#
loop_
_entity_poly.entity_id
_entity_poly.type
_entity_poly.pdbx_seq_one_letter_code
_entity_poly.pdbx_strand_id
1 'polypeptide(L)'
;LNASNAYGYNISTPTTVTVLEPPVAVFTANVTEGNAPLAVRFINQSAGNVTAWLWDFGDGTTSTEQSPTHLYTAAGAYTVSLNASNAYGYNISTPTTITVLEPLVANFTASTTTGPAPLVVQFSDVSAGNPTTWLWSFGDGNTSTDQNPIHTYTAPGNYTVNLTASTASGSATLSRPGYITVTVRGDFNGDGEVDISDVSKVAYMVIGKVAADPAADFNQNGKVDIGDAAKIAYYSVGKIGEL
;
A
#
# COMPACT_ATOMS: atom_id res chain seq x y z
N LEU A 1 -8.82 -66.63 30.16
CA LEU A 1 -8.38 -68.03 30.20
C LEU A 1 -9.44 -68.85 30.86
N ASN A 2 -9.81 -69.97 30.25
CA ASN A 2 -10.68 -70.99 30.82
C ASN A 2 -9.81 -72.23 31.15
N ALA A 3 -9.68 -72.51 32.44
CA ALA A 3 -8.97 -73.73 32.90
C ALA A 3 -9.98 -74.74 33.46
N SER A 4 -9.94 -75.99 33.02
CA SER A 4 -10.87 -77.07 33.44
C SER A 4 -10.16 -78.34 33.80
N ASN A 5 -10.74 -79.13 34.71
CA ASN A 5 -10.34 -80.47 35.05
C ASN A 5 -11.60 -81.36 35.23
N ALA A 6 -11.41 -82.62 35.66
CA ALA A 6 -12.52 -83.59 35.90
C ALA A 6 -13.52 -83.10 36.98
N TYR A 7 -13.20 -82.12 37.77
CA TYR A 7 -14.01 -81.61 38.91
C TYR A 7 -14.67 -80.23 38.62
N GLY A 8 -14.44 -79.62 37.44
CA GLY A 8 -15.05 -78.37 37.07
C GLY A 8 -14.13 -77.45 36.22
N TYR A 9 -14.56 -76.23 36.03
CA TYR A 9 -13.79 -75.18 35.36
C TYR A 9 -13.76 -73.89 36.17
N ASN A 10 -12.73 -73.10 35.93
CA ASN A 10 -12.62 -71.75 36.44
C ASN A 10 -12.24 -70.80 35.29
N ILE A 11 -12.92 -69.67 35.24
CA ILE A 11 -12.66 -68.65 34.22
C ILE A 11 -11.93 -67.53 34.97
N SER A 12 -10.75 -67.18 34.47
CA SER A 12 -10.07 -65.99 34.98
C SER A 12 -10.88 -64.71 34.71
N THR A 13 -10.77 -63.76 35.60
CA THR A 13 -11.33 -62.42 35.36
C THR A 13 -10.76 -61.87 34.04
N PRO A 14 -11.57 -61.28 33.17
CA PRO A 14 -11.08 -60.62 31.98
C PRO A 14 -10.08 -59.51 32.35
N THR A 15 -8.94 -59.50 31.67
CA THR A 15 -7.98 -58.42 31.76
C THR A 15 -8.13 -57.60 30.48
N THR A 16 -8.42 -56.30 30.65
CA THR A 16 -8.45 -55.38 29.54
C THR A 16 -7.02 -55.01 29.16
N VAL A 17 -6.64 -55.26 27.93
CA VAL A 17 -5.39 -54.77 27.35
C VAL A 17 -5.75 -53.55 26.52
N THR A 18 -5.26 -52.38 26.96
CA THR A 18 -5.42 -51.15 26.20
C THR A 18 -4.19 -50.98 25.34
N VAL A 19 -4.36 -50.98 24.05
CA VAL A 19 -3.32 -50.62 23.10
C VAL A 19 -3.35 -49.09 22.96
N LEU A 20 -2.25 -48.46 23.30
CA LEU A 20 -2.11 -47.02 23.28
C LEU A 20 -1.15 -46.64 22.15
N GLU A 21 -1.57 -45.71 21.34
CA GLU A 21 -0.85 -45.28 20.15
C GLU A 21 -0.46 -43.80 20.27
N PRO A 22 0.60 -43.32 19.57
CA PRO A 22 0.86 -41.90 19.40
C PRO A 22 -0.37 -41.20 18.85
N PRO A 23 -0.53 -39.89 19.16
CA PRO A 23 -1.65 -39.10 18.62
C PRO A 23 -1.51 -38.89 17.11
N VAL A 24 -2.61 -38.49 16.47
CA VAL A 24 -2.63 -38.00 15.11
C VAL A 24 -2.89 -36.50 15.16
N ALA A 25 -1.90 -35.69 14.80
CA ALA A 25 -1.99 -34.22 14.81
C ALA A 25 -2.74 -33.72 13.58
N VAL A 26 -3.84 -33.02 13.82
CA VAL A 26 -4.68 -32.40 12.78
C VAL A 26 -5.20 -31.07 13.32
N PHE A 27 -5.23 -30.05 12.48
CA PHE A 27 -5.85 -28.78 12.81
C PHE A 27 -6.47 -28.10 11.58
N THR A 28 -7.29 -27.06 11.83
CA THR A 28 -7.78 -26.14 10.83
C THR A 28 -7.53 -24.71 11.29
N ALA A 29 -7.44 -23.77 10.35
CA ALA A 29 -7.43 -22.35 10.59
C ALA A 29 -8.76 -21.73 10.13
N ASN A 30 -9.26 -20.72 10.87
CA ASN A 30 -10.48 -20.01 10.48
C ASN A 30 -10.32 -19.19 9.20
N VAL A 31 -9.09 -18.72 8.93
CA VAL A 31 -8.69 -18.04 7.70
C VAL A 31 -7.26 -18.46 7.35
N THR A 32 -6.93 -18.48 6.06
CA THR A 32 -5.58 -18.77 5.55
C THR A 32 -4.97 -17.63 4.78
N GLU A 33 -5.73 -16.54 4.53
CA GLU A 33 -5.26 -15.33 3.85
C GLU A 33 -5.98 -14.10 4.39
N GLY A 34 -5.27 -12.97 4.48
CA GLY A 34 -5.83 -11.68 4.87
C GLY A 34 -4.74 -10.61 5.03
N ASN A 35 -5.16 -9.34 5.20
CA ASN A 35 -4.23 -8.23 5.37
C ASN A 35 -3.62 -8.17 6.77
N ALA A 36 -2.36 -7.74 6.87
CA ALA A 36 -1.73 -7.43 8.16
C ALA A 36 -2.42 -6.21 8.85
N PRO A 37 -2.61 -6.23 10.20
CA PRO A 37 -2.40 -7.36 11.10
C PRO A 37 -3.52 -8.41 10.96
N LEU A 38 -3.17 -9.70 10.82
CA LEU A 38 -4.11 -10.79 10.64
C LEU A 38 -4.17 -11.66 11.89
N ALA A 39 -5.35 -11.72 12.53
CA ALA A 39 -5.61 -12.63 13.63
C ALA A 39 -6.18 -13.95 13.10
N VAL A 40 -5.44 -15.05 13.34
CA VAL A 40 -5.82 -16.39 12.92
C VAL A 40 -6.10 -17.26 14.13
N ARG A 41 -7.30 -17.85 14.17
CA ARG A 41 -7.67 -18.83 15.17
C ARG A 41 -7.40 -20.23 14.64
N PHE A 42 -6.55 -20.97 15.33
CA PHE A 42 -6.27 -22.37 15.05
C PHE A 42 -7.17 -23.29 15.90
N ILE A 43 -7.76 -24.28 15.27
CA ILE A 43 -8.70 -25.21 15.89
C ILE A 43 -8.05 -26.59 15.86
N ASN A 44 -7.68 -27.10 17.03
CA ASN A 44 -7.14 -28.43 17.17
C ASN A 44 -8.22 -29.47 16.89
N GLN A 45 -7.89 -30.43 16.03
CA GLN A 45 -8.72 -31.59 15.65
C GLN A 45 -7.97 -32.93 15.84
N SER A 46 -6.84 -32.86 16.60
CA SER A 46 -6.02 -34.06 16.81
C SER A 46 -6.75 -35.15 17.59
N ALA A 47 -6.45 -36.39 17.26
CA ALA A 47 -7.00 -37.60 17.90
C ALA A 47 -5.93 -38.36 18.67
N GLY A 48 -6.34 -39.35 19.52
CA GLY A 48 -5.41 -40.27 20.21
C GLY A 48 -4.95 -39.82 21.59
N ASN A 49 -5.85 -39.33 22.46
CA ASN A 49 -5.57 -38.95 23.86
C ASN A 49 -4.40 -37.98 24.00
N VAL A 50 -4.43 -36.88 23.26
CA VAL A 50 -3.40 -35.81 23.30
C VAL A 50 -3.34 -35.20 24.68
N THR A 51 -2.14 -35.07 25.24
CA THR A 51 -1.90 -34.46 26.55
C THR A 51 -1.09 -33.16 26.49
N ALA A 52 -0.40 -32.93 25.34
CA ALA A 52 0.34 -31.68 25.12
C ALA A 52 0.33 -31.27 23.65
N TRP A 53 0.37 -29.96 23.44
CA TRP A 53 0.38 -29.31 22.13
C TRP A 53 1.58 -28.36 22.07
N LEU A 54 2.22 -28.30 20.92
CA LEU A 54 3.22 -27.29 20.61
C LEU A 54 2.98 -26.81 19.18
N TRP A 55 2.53 -25.57 19.08
CA TRP A 55 2.34 -24.88 17.81
C TRP A 55 3.60 -24.15 17.42
N ASP A 56 3.96 -24.22 16.17
CA ASP A 56 4.91 -23.34 15.51
C ASP A 56 4.12 -22.53 14.47
N PHE A 57 4.13 -21.22 14.61
CA PHE A 57 3.37 -20.33 13.73
C PHE A 57 4.17 -19.89 12.49
N GLY A 58 5.44 -20.29 12.38
CA GLY A 58 6.30 -20.00 11.23
C GLY A 58 6.89 -18.60 11.23
N ASP A 59 6.61 -17.78 12.24
CA ASP A 59 7.18 -16.44 12.44
C ASP A 59 8.22 -16.39 13.57
N GLY A 60 8.63 -17.56 14.08
CA GLY A 60 9.54 -17.72 15.20
C GLY A 60 8.84 -17.74 16.56
N THR A 61 7.52 -17.64 16.62
CA THR A 61 6.74 -17.75 17.85
C THR A 61 6.05 -19.11 17.96
N THR A 62 5.70 -19.48 19.18
CA THR A 62 5.09 -20.78 19.49
C THR A 62 3.97 -20.64 20.52
N SER A 63 3.09 -21.65 20.65
CA SER A 63 2.07 -21.75 21.72
C SER A 63 1.90 -23.18 22.18
N THR A 64 1.52 -23.33 23.46
CA THR A 64 1.14 -24.63 24.06
C THR A 64 -0.35 -24.73 24.35
N GLU A 65 -1.14 -23.75 23.95
CA GLU A 65 -2.60 -23.80 24.09
C GLU A 65 -3.21 -24.86 23.16
N GLN A 66 -4.32 -25.44 23.57
CA GLN A 66 -4.99 -26.47 22.76
C GLN A 66 -5.49 -25.92 21.42
N SER A 67 -6.05 -24.70 21.42
CA SER A 67 -6.61 -24.05 20.23
C SER A 67 -6.31 -22.55 20.29
N PRO A 68 -5.10 -22.13 19.92
CA PRO A 68 -4.64 -20.75 20.08
C PRO A 68 -5.23 -19.80 19.04
N THR A 69 -5.19 -18.51 19.37
CA THR A 69 -5.30 -17.42 18.40
C THR A 69 -3.96 -16.74 18.27
N HIS A 70 -3.45 -16.59 17.07
CA HIS A 70 -2.18 -15.91 16.78
C HIS A 70 -2.39 -14.69 15.91
N LEU A 71 -1.60 -13.62 16.15
CA LEU A 71 -1.66 -12.36 15.43
C LEU A 71 -0.38 -12.19 14.60
N TYR A 72 -0.50 -12.27 13.30
CA TYR A 72 0.56 -11.93 12.35
C TYR A 72 0.55 -10.43 12.08
N THR A 73 1.59 -9.73 12.49
CA THR A 73 1.68 -8.25 12.36
C THR A 73 2.36 -7.78 11.07
N ALA A 74 3.15 -8.65 10.43
CA ALA A 74 3.85 -8.34 9.18
C ALA A 74 3.30 -9.17 8.02
N ALA A 75 3.39 -8.62 6.81
CA ALA A 75 3.09 -9.36 5.59
C ALA A 75 4.12 -10.48 5.36
N GLY A 76 3.67 -11.62 4.87
CA GLY A 76 4.51 -12.79 4.62
C GLY A 76 3.71 -14.07 4.42
N ALA A 77 4.41 -15.14 4.06
CA ALA A 77 3.86 -16.49 4.03
C ALA A 77 4.44 -17.30 5.20
N TYR A 78 3.58 -17.71 6.10
CA TYR A 78 3.94 -18.40 7.33
C TYR A 78 3.51 -19.84 7.28
N THR A 79 4.45 -20.77 7.53
CA THR A 79 4.18 -22.20 7.55
C THR A 79 3.89 -22.65 8.97
N VAL A 80 2.65 -23.00 9.24
CA VAL A 80 2.17 -23.39 10.57
C VAL A 80 2.16 -24.91 10.72
N SER A 81 2.63 -25.41 11.85
CA SER A 81 2.55 -26.81 12.22
C SER A 81 2.12 -26.99 13.68
N LEU A 82 1.49 -28.13 13.95
CA LEU A 82 1.12 -28.57 15.29
C LEU A 82 1.86 -29.87 15.60
N ASN A 83 2.61 -29.90 16.69
CA ASN A 83 3.09 -31.11 17.31
C ASN A 83 2.14 -31.48 18.47
N ALA A 84 1.43 -32.59 18.30
CA ALA A 84 0.57 -33.18 19.34
C ALA A 84 1.27 -34.39 19.97
N SER A 85 1.29 -34.47 21.31
CA SER A 85 1.99 -35.53 22.01
C SER A 85 1.18 -36.14 23.18
N ASN A 86 1.55 -37.35 23.55
CA ASN A 86 1.10 -38.04 24.74
C ASN A 86 2.26 -38.90 25.31
N ALA A 87 2.01 -39.71 26.35
CA ALA A 87 3.03 -40.57 26.97
C ALA A 87 3.62 -41.62 26.03
N TYR A 88 3.02 -41.88 24.85
CA TYR A 88 3.37 -42.96 23.91
C TYR A 88 4.08 -42.44 22.67
N GLY A 89 4.13 -41.14 22.48
CA GLY A 89 4.84 -40.49 21.38
C GLY A 89 4.24 -39.17 20.95
N TYR A 90 4.64 -38.73 19.77
CA TYR A 90 4.17 -37.48 19.16
C TYR A 90 3.90 -37.66 17.66
N ASN A 91 3.14 -36.72 17.13
CA ASN A 91 2.92 -36.58 15.68
C ASN A 91 2.87 -35.13 15.32
N ILE A 92 3.45 -34.78 14.18
CA ILE A 92 3.43 -33.44 13.60
C ILE A 92 2.41 -33.41 12.46
N SER A 93 1.54 -32.43 12.47
CA SER A 93 0.53 -32.22 11.43
C SER A 93 1.17 -31.95 10.06
N THR A 94 0.41 -32.15 8.99
CA THR A 94 0.75 -31.54 7.70
C THR A 94 0.78 -30.03 7.87
N PRO A 95 1.84 -29.35 7.35
CA PRO A 95 1.94 -27.89 7.45
C PRO A 95 0.81 -27.19 6.68
N THR A 96 0.36 -26.04 7.20
CA THR A 96 -0.59 -25.15 6.54
C THR A 96 0.06 -23.78 6.36
N THR A 97 -0.03 -23.21 5.15
CA THR A 97 0.47 -21.87 4.89
C THR A 97 -0.59 -20.84 5.21
N ILE A 98 -0.22 -19.81 5.98
CA ILE A 98 -0.99 -18.58 6.21
C ILE A 98 -0.34 -17.48 5.40
N THR A 99 -1.09 -16.86 4.48
CA THR A 99 -0.63 -15.74 3.66
C THR A 99 -1.13 -14.43 4.24
N VAL A 100 -0.22 -13.62 4.72
CA VAL A 100 -0.53 -12.28 5.26
C VAL A 100 -0.12 -11.25 4.22
N LEU A 101 -1.08 -10.47 3.75
CA LEU A 101 -0.90 -9.48 2.69
C LEU A 101 -0.56 -8.12 3.29
N GLU A 102 0.21 -7.32 2.55
CA GLU A 102 0.40 -5.91 2.88
C GLU A 102 -0.91 -5.14 2.65
N PRO A 103 -1.36 -4.29 3.62
CA PRO A 103 -2.54 -3.47 3.42
C PRO A 103 -2.39 -2.52 2.23
N LEU A 104 -3.46 -2.40 1.45
CA LEU A 104 -3.48 -1.44 0.35
C LEU A 104 -3.57 -0.02 0.90
N VAL A 105 -2.59 0.82 0.55
CA VAL A 105 -2.53 2.25 0.90
C VAL A 105 -2.20 3.04 -0.36
N ALA A 106 -3.14 3.88 -0.82
CA ALA A 106 -2.89 4.76 -1.96
C ALA A 106 -1.90 5.86 -1.57
N ASN A 107 -0.89 6.08 -2.42
CA ASN A 107 0.06 7.18 -2.27
C ASN A 107 0.67 7.54 -3.61
N PHE A 108 1.05 8.82 -3.78
CA PHE A 108 1.63 9.30 -5.04
C PHE A 108 2.55 10.51 -4.83
N THR A 109 3.36 10.78 -5.84
CA THR A 109 4.19 11.98 -5.94
C THR A 109 3.95 12.67 -7.29
N ALA A 110 4.42 13.92 -7.41
CA ALA A 110 4.41 14.68 -8.64
C ALA A 110 5.80 15.25 -8.91
N SER A 111 6.17 15.42 -10.18
CA SER A 111 7.45 16.01 -10.60
C SER A 111 7.58 17.47 -10.20
N THR A 112 6.45 18.19 -10.17
CA THR A 112 6.31 19.55 -9.68
C THR A 112 4.90 19.74 -9.13
N THR A 113 4.73 20.69 -8.20
CA THR A 113 3.43 21.05 -7.63
C THR A 113 3.04 22.48 -7.94
N THR A 114 3.92 23.28 -8.58
CA THR A 114 3.63 24.66 -8.94
C THR A 114 4.36 25.04 -10.23
N GLY A 115 3.77 25.96 -10.99
CA GLY A 115 4.35 26.53 -12.19
C GLY A 115 3.33 27.28 -13.03
N PRO A 116 3.78 28.04 -14.06
CA PRO A 116 2.88 28.75 -14.95
C PRO A 116 2.15 27.82 -15.92
N ALA A 117 0.96 28.24 -16.36
CA ALA A 117 0.23 27.56 -17.42
C ALA A 117 0.95 27.71 -18.78
N PRO A 118 0.96 26.68 -19.66
CA PRO A 118 0.55 25.30 -19.41
C PRO A 118 1.58 24.55 -18.55
N LEU A 119 1.14 23.90 -17.46
CA LEU A 119 2.00 23.15 -16.57
C LEU A 119 1.92 21.65 -16.84
N VAL A 120 3.02 21.07 -17.26
CA VAL A 120 3.14 19.60 -17.48
C VAL A 120 3.63 18.96 -16.19
N VAL A 121 2.87 17.99 -15.67
CA VAL A 121 3.17 17.29 -14.43
C VAL A 121 3.20 15.77 -14.68
N GLN A 122 4.31 15.12 -14.32
CA GLN A 122 4.41 13.67 -14.24
C GLN A 122 3.98 13.25 -12.83
N PHE A 123 2.95 12.40 -12.73
CA PHE A 123 2.56 11.75 -11.48
C PHE A 123 3.18 10.37 -11.39
N SER A 124 3.52 9.95 -10.17
CA SER A 124 4.08 8.62 -9.92
C SER A 124 3.35 7.96 -8.77
N ASP A 125 2.82 6.76 -9.03
CA ASP A 125 2.25 5.90 -8.00
C ASP A 125 3.35 5.38 -7.07
N VAL A 126 3.14 5.52 -5.77
CA VAL A 126 3.97 4.96 -4.70
C VAL A 126 3.10 4.29 -3.64
N SER A 127 1.99 3.73 -4.07
CA SER A 127 1.05 2.99 -3.23
C SER A 127 1.65 1.69 -2.72
N ALA A 128 1.29 1.31 -1.48
CA ALA A 128 1.63 0.01 -0.89
C ALA A 128 0.50 -1.00 -1.12
N GLY A 129 0.76 -2.31 -0.94
CA GLY A 129 -0.24 -3.38 -1.05
C GLY A 129 -0.48 -3.87 -2.47
N ASN A 130 0.48 -3.67 -3.38
CA ASN A 130 0.50 -4.20 -4.75
C ASN A 130 -0.78 -3.92 -5.55
N PRO A 131 -1.18 -2.65 -5.74
CA PRO A 131 -2.34 -2.32 -6.57
C PRO A 131 -2.16 -2.83 -8.01
N THR A 132 -3.27 -3.18 -8.64
CA THR A 132 -3.30 -3.69 -10.02
C THR A 132 -4.03 -2.74 -10.97
N THR A 133 -4.77 -1.75 -10.42
CA THR A 133 -5.47 -0.74 -11.21
C THR A 133 -5.44 0.61 -10.51
N TRP A 134 -5.48 1.67 -11.29
CA TRP A 134 -5.41 3.06 -10.84
C TRP A 134 -6.52 3.87 -11.48
N LEU A 135 -7.02 4.86 -10.75
CA LEU A 135 -7.90 5.90 -11.26
C LEU A 135 -7.45 7.23 -10.68
N TRP A 136 -6.94 8.09 -11.54
CA TRP A 136 -6.56 9.44 -11.23
C TRP A 136 -7.67 10.42 -11.57
N SER A 137 -7.82 11.45 -10.73
CA SER A 137 -8.59 12.66 -11.05
C SER A 137 -7.69 13.86 -10.76
N PHE A 138 -7.50 14.70 -11.77
CA PHE A 138 -6.55 15.82 -11.70
C PHE A 138 -7.15 17.12 -11.17
N GLY A 139 -8.48 17.15 -10.93
CA GLY A 139 -9.19 18.28 -10.36
C GLY A 139 -9.65 19.33 -11.39
N ASP A 140 -9.32 19.18 -12.66
CA ASP A 140 -9.73 20.00 -13.80
C ASP A 140 -10.82 19.32 -14.66
N GLY A 141 -11.38 18.19 -14.20
CA GLY A 141 -12.34 17.36 -14.91
C GLY A 141 -11.72 16.20 -15.68
N ASN A 142 -10.39 16.16 -15.85
CA ASN A 142 -9.69 15.09 -16.54
C ASN A 142 -9.32 13.96 -15.58
N THR A 143 -9.18 12.75 -16.15
CA THR A 143 -8.85 11.51 -15.43
C THR A 143 -7.83 10.68 -16.20
N SER A 144 -7.15 9.72 -15.54
CA SER A 144 -6.32 8.70 -16.17
C SER A 144 -6.43 7.38 -15.43
N THR A 145 -6.18 6.27 -16.14
CA THR A 145 -6.05 4.92 -15.57
C THR A 145 -4.62 4.38 -15.65
N ASP A 146 -3.69 5.16 -16.16
CA ASP A 146 -2.27 4.78 -16.17
C ASP A 146 -1.70 4.75 -14.75
N GLN A 147 -0.74 3.87 -14.49
CA GLN A 147 -0.06 3.85 -13.19
C GLN A 147 0.67 5.17 -12.92
N ASN A 148 1.38 5.68 -13.91
CA ASN A 148 2.22 6.89 -13.79
C ASN A 148 1.89 7.87 -14.92
N PRO A 149 0.75 8.61 -14.84
CA PRO A 149 0.31 9.48 -15.92
C PRO A 149 1.12 10.78 -16.02
N ILE A 150 1.17 11.33 -17.23
CA ILE A 150 1.54 12.72 -17.48
C ILE A 150 0.25 13.50 -17.72
N HIS A 151 0.10 14.64 -17.01
CA HIS A 151 -1.04 15.52 -17.21
C HIS A 151 -0.59 16.96 -17.41
N THR A 152 -1.33 17.71 -18.27
CA THR A 152 -1.06 19.12 -18.57
C THR A 152 -2.23 19.97 -18.11
N TYR A 153 -1.96 20.85 -17.16
CA TYR A 153 -2.91 21.88 -16.71
C TYR A 153 -2.78 23.12 -17.61
N THR A 154 -3.83 23.42 -18.36
CA THR A 154 -3.81 24.51 -19.34
C THR A 154 -4.31 25.85 -18.78
N ALA A 155 -5.04 25.84 -17.66
CA ALA A 155 -5.57 27.03 -17.02
C ALA A 155 -4.94 27.25 -15.64
N PRO A 156 -4.77 28.52 -15.21
CA PRO A 156 -4.40 28.82 -13.83
C PRO A 156 -5.44 28.34 -12.83
N GLY A 157 -5.00 27.92 -11.64
CA GLY A 157 -5.89 27.45 -10.58
C GLY A 157 -5.18 26.58 -9.55
N ASN A 158 -5.94 26.21 -8.51
CA ASN A 158 -5.51 25.24 -7.50
C ASN A 158 -6.29 23.94 -7.71
N TYR A 159 -5.58 22.86 -8.03
CA TYR A 159 -6.17 21.60 -8.39
C TYR A 159 -5.99 20.55 -7.30
N THR A 160 -7.10 19.92 -6.95
CA THR A 160 -7.11 18.76 -6.04
C THR A 160 -6.84 17.50 -6.85
N VAL A 161 -5.81 16.75 -6.48
CA VAL A 161 -5.48 15.49 -7.15
C VAL A 161 -5.89 14.32 -6.27
N ASN A 162 -6.61 13.36 -6.86
CA ASN A 162 -7.02 12.12 -6.22
C ASN A 162 -6.43 10.93 -6.96
N LEU A 163 -5.95 9.96 -6.20
CA LEU A 163 -5.61 8.63 -6.69
C LEU A 163 -6.43 7.58 -5.97
N THR A 164 -7.16 6.77 -6.72
CA THR A 164 -7.73 5.52 -6.24
C THR A 164 -6.91 4.37 -6.80
N ALA A 165 -6.25 3.63 -5.92
CA ALA A 165 -5.51 2.41 -6.23
C ALA A 165 -6.36 1.20 -5.80
N SER A 166 -6.40 0.13 -6.62
CA SER A 166 -7.26 -1.03 -6.34
C SER A 166 -6.55 -2.36 -6.58
N THR A 167 -7.00 -3.37 -5.83
CA THR A 167 -6.69 -4.79 -6.02
C THR A 167 -8.00 -5.56 -6.23
N ALA A 168 -7.94 -6.85 -6.48
CA ALA A 168 -9.12 -7.72 -6.49
C ALA A 168 -9.87 -7.73 -5.13
N SER A 169 -9.18 -7.42 -4.03
CA SER A 169 -9.71 -7.48 -2.66
C SER A 169 -10.26 -6.14 -2.14
N GLY A 170 -10.03 -5.03 -2.85
CA GLY A 170 -10.51 -3.72 -2.41
C GLY A 170 -9.77 -2.54 -3.04
N SER A 171 -10.12 -1.33 -2.59
CA SER A 171 -9.54 -0.08 -3.07
C SER A 171 -9.16 0.85 -1.91
N ALA A 172 -8.15 1.68 -2.15
CA ALA A 172 -7.76 2.79 -1.28
C ALA A 172 -7.71 4.07 -2.09
N THR A 173 -8.09 5.18 -1.49
CA THR A 173 -8.08 6.50 -2.15
C THR A 173 -7.29 7.50 -1.32
N LEU A 174 -6.40 8.23 -1.97
CA LEU A 174 -5.73 9.41 -1.42
C LEU A 174 -6.21 10.66 -2.16
N SER A 175 -6.64 11.66 -1.40
CA SER A 175 -6.96 13.00 -1.90
C SER A 175 -5.95 14.01 -1.37
N ARG A 176 -5.41 14.84 -2.25
CA ARG A 176 -4.53 15.97 -1.89
C ARG A 176 -5.16 17.28 -2.37
N PRO A 177 -5.89 17.99 -1.50
CA PRO A 177 -6.52 19.26 -1.84
C PRO A 177 -5.50 20.33 -2.20
N GLY A 178 -5.74 21.07 -3.30
CA GLY A 178 -4.86 22.14 -3.76
C GLY A 178 -3.41 21.71 -4.03
N TYR A 179 -3.21 20.45 -4.39
CA TYR A 179 -1.86 19.87 -4.53
C TYR A 179 -1.06 20.46 -5.69
N ILE A 180 -1.74 20.85 -6.75
CA ILE A 180 -1.12 21.51 -7.90
C ILE A 180 -1.62 22.95 -7.96
N THR A 181 -0.68 23.88 -7.94
CA THR A 181 -0.94 25.33 -8.12
C THR A 181 -0.40 25.76 -9.49
N VAL A 182 -1.29 26.12 -10.38
CA VAL A 182 -0.94 26.65 -11.71
C VAL A 182 -1.13 28.15 -11.70
N THR A 183 -0.06 28.87 -12.00
CA THR A 183 -0.07 30.34 -12.01
C THR A 183 -0.32 30.87 -13.41
N VAL A 184 -0.68 32.14 -13.48
CA VAL A 184 -0.79 32.86 -14.78
C VAL A 184 0.63 33.02 -15.32
N ARG A 185 0.82 32.69 -16.60
CA ARG A 185 2.11 32.89 -17.25
C ARG A 185 2.36 34.38 -17.43
N GLY A 186 3.46 34.87 -16.90
CA GLY A 186 3.80 36.28 -16.97
C GLY A 186 3.45 37.09 -15.73
N ASP A 187 2.65 36.53 -14.83
CA ASP A 187 2.36 37.12 -13.52
C ASP A 187 3.51 36.78 -12.55
N PHE A 188 4.48 37.63 -12.46
CA PHE A 188 5.65 37.50 -11.61
C PHE A 188 5.48 38.08 -10.21
N ASN A 189 4.51 38.99 -10.02
CA ASN A 189 4.23 39.54 -8.72
C ASN A 189 3.23 38.70 -7.91
N GLY A 190 2.44 37.82 -8.59
CA GLY A 190 1.49 36.90 -7.97
C GLY A 190 0.14 37.53 -7.66
N ASP A 191 -0.23 38.64 -8.32
CA ASP A 191 -1.52 39.32 -8.10
C ASP A 191 -2.66 38.76 -8.99
N GLY A 192 -2.33 37.87 -9.92
CA GLY A 192 -3.26 37.18 -10.83
C GLY A 192 -3.48 37.88 -12.15
N GLU A 193 -2.86 39.07 -12.36
CA GLU A 193 -2.90 39.84 -13.60
C GLU A 193 -1.51 39.84 -14.25
N VAL A 194 -1.44 40.15 -15.56
CA VAL A 194 -0.16 40.37 -16.27
C VAL A 194 -0.15 41.79 -16.74
N ASP A 195 0.57 42.64 -16.00
CA ASP A 195 0.59 44.08 -16.22
C ASP A 195 2.00 44.70 -16.12
N ILE A 196 2.06 46.05 -16.02
CA ILE A 196 3.32 46.76 -15.96
C ILE A 196 4.14 46.47 -14.69
N SER A 197 3.50 45.97 -13.63
CA SER A 197 4.20 45.61 -12.40
C SER A 197 5.06 44.33 -12.61
N ASP A 198 4.61 43.41 -13.44
CA ASP A 198 5.37 42.23 -13.84
C ASP A 198 6.55 42.60 -14.76
N VAL A 199 6.33 43.50 -15.71
CA VAL A 199 7.42 44.07 -16.52
C VAL A 199 8.52 44.64 -15.63
N SER A 200 8.14 45.37 -14.57
CA SER A 200 9.07 45.96 -13.62
C SER A 200 9.85 44.87 -12.86
N LYS A 201 9.20 43.79 -12.47
CA LYS A 201 9.85 42.66 -11.77
C LYS A 201 10.86 41.95 -12.67
N VAL A 202 10.50 41.69 -13.94
CA VAL A 202 11.46 41.11 -14.91
C VAL A 202 12.61 42.05 -15.19
N ALA A 203 12.36 43.37 -15.30
CA ALA A 203 13.43 44.34 -15.42
C ALA A 203 14.40 44.31 -14.21
N TYR A 204 13.90 44.10 -12.98
CA TYR A 204 14.76 43.90 -11.80
C TYR A 204 15.57 42.60 -11.87
N MET A 205 15.04 41.51 -12.47
CA MET A 205 15.82 40.29 -12.74
C MET A 205 16.96 40.61 -13.72
N VAL A 206 16.67 41.28 -14.81
CA VAL A 206 17.66 41.65 -15.84
C VAL A 206 18.84 42.45 -15.26
N ILE A 207 18.57 43.36 -14.34
CA ILE A 207 19.64 44.17 -13.70
C ILE A 207 20.20 43.56 -12.42
N GLY A 208 19.82 42.31 -12.12
CA GLY A 208 20.35 41.53 -11.00
C GLY A 208 19.91 42.00 -9.60
N LYS A 209 18.83 42.76 -9.50
CA LYS A 209 18.26 43.20 -8.20
C LYS A 209 17.41 42.13 -7.52
N VAL A 210 16.88 41.18 -8.30
CA VAL A 210 16.22 39.96 -7.84
C VAL A 210 16.77 38.78 -8.62
N ALA A 211 16.63 37.56 -8.07
CA ALA A 211 17.06 36.36 -8.75
C ALA A 211 16.28 36.18 -10.06
N ALA A 212 16.98 35.81 -11.13
CA ALA A 212 16.34 35.50 -12.39
C ALA A 212 15.47 34.24 -12.26
N ASP A 213 14.22 34.31 -12.75
CA ASP A 213 13.32 33.19 -12.90
C ASP A 213 13.41 32.68 -14.34
N PRO A 214 13.84 31.43 -14.61
CA PRO A 214 13.88 30.89 -15.97
C PRO A 214 12.55 30.95 -16.69
N ALA A 215 11.41 30.97 -15.99
CA ALA A 215 10.08 31.14 -16.56
C ALA A 215 9.88 32.53 -17.23
N ALA A 216 10.75 33.48 -16.94
CA ALA A 216 10.75 34.81 -17.57
C ALA A 216 11.49 34.86 -18.91
N ASP A 217 12.11 33.81 -19.39
CA ASP A 217 12.69 33.68 -20.73
C ASP A 217 11.57 33.41 -21.77
N PHE A 218 10.87 34.50 -22.14
CA PHE A 218 9.73 34.42 -23.07
C PHE A 218 10.15 34.33 -24.54
N ASN A 219 11.37 34.76 -24.87
CA ASN A 219 11.90 34.65 -26.21
C ASN A 219 12.70 33.36 -26.46
N GLN A 220 12.87 32.55 -25.38
CA GLN A 220 13.53 31.23 -25.39
C GLN A 220 14.99 31.28 -25.89
N ASN A 221 15.68 32.36 -25.60
CA ASN A 221 17.09 32.54 -25.98
C ASN A 221 18.07 31.97 -24.90
N GLY A 222 17.54 31.42 -23.81
CA GLY A 222 18.28 30.86 -22.70
C GLY A 222 18.73 31.88 -21.65
N LYS A 223 18.22 33.10 -21.70
CA LYS A 223 18.54 34.17 -20.76
C LYS A 223 17.31 35.02 -20.47
N VAL A 224 17.23 35.54 -19.24
CA VAL A 224 16.24 36.56 -18.90
C VAL A 224 16.86 37.91 -19.17
N ASP A 225 16.41 38.60 -20.22
CA ASP A 225 16.95 39.88 -20.66
C ASP A 225 15.86 40.92 -20.97
N ILE A 226 16.27 42.09 -21.46
CA ILE A 226 15.31 43.18 -21.75
C ILE A 226 14.28 42.83 -22.82
N GLY A 227 14.59 41.85 -23.69
CA GLY A 227 13.65 41.35 -24.69
C GLY A 227 12.45 40.66 -24.07
N ASP A 228 12.67 39.96 -22.96
CA ASP A 228 11.60 39.31 -22.22
C ASP A 228 10.69 40.30 -21.52
N ALA A 229 11.27 41.27 -20.84
CA ALA A 229 10.51 42.38 -20.25
C ALA A 229 9.68 43.12 -21.30
N ALA A 230 10.25 43.37 -22.49
CA ALA A 230 9.52 43.99 -23.60
C ALA A 230 8.37 43.12 -24.10
N LYS A 231 8.53 41.77 -24.15
CA LYS A 231 7.47 40.85 -24.56
C LYS A 231 6.27 40.90 -23.61
N ILE A 232 6.50 40.88 -22.29
CA ILE A 232 5.44 41.07 -21.29
C ILE A 232 4.76 42.43 -21.45
N ALA A 233 5.53 43.51 -21.66
CA ALA A 233 4.98 44.85 -21.88
C ALA A 233 4.07 44.91 -23.11
N TYR A 234 4.45 44.27 -24.22
CA TYR A 234 3.60 44.19 -25.42
C TYR A 234 2.32 43.37 -25.17
N TYR A 235 2.41 42.30 -24.41
CA TYR A 235 1.24 41.48 -24.01
C TYR A 235 0.30 42.31 -23.12
N SER A 236 0.81 42.97 -22.08
CA SER A 236 0.02 43.74 -21.12
C SER A 236 -0.75 44.91 -21.76
N VAL A 237 -0.26 45.46 -22.88
CA VAL A 237 -0.97 46.51 -23.65
C VAL A 237 -1.73 45.94 -24.87
N GLY A 238 -1.91 44.60 -24.95
CA GLY A 238 -2.69 43.97 -26.00
C GLY A 238 -2.07 44.03 -27.40
N LYS A 239 -0.75 44.21 -27.51
CA LYS A 239 -0.03 44.23 -28.81
C LYS A 239 0.33 42.87 -29.33
N ILE A 240 0.38 41.86 -28.44
CA ILE A 240 0.55 40.43 -28.77
C ILE A 240 -0.51 39.61 -28.02
N GLY A 241 -0.96 38.50 -28.61
CA GLY A 241 -2.02 37.66 -28.05
C GLY A 241 -1.51 36.57 -27.09
N GLU A 242 -0.18 36.29 -27.05
CA GLU A 242 0.40 35.21 -26.28
C GLU A 242 1.77 35.59 -25.71
N LEU A 243 2.08 35.06 -24.52
CA LEU A 243 3.39 35.17 -23.89
C LEU A 243 4.24 33.93 -24.12
#